data_7321942b38d1f416455cc60ea4194d9b
#
_entry.id   7321942b38d1f416455cc60ea4194d9b
#
_cell.length_a   1.000
_cell.length_b   1.000
_cell.length_c   1.000
_cell.angle_alpha   90.00
_cell.angle_beta   90.00
_cell.angle_gamma   90.00
#
_symmetry.space_group_name_H-M   'P 1'
#
loop_
_entity.id
_entity.type
_entity.pdbx_description
1 polymer ?
#
loop_
_entity_poly.entity_id
_entity_poly.type
_entity_poly.pdbx_seq_one_letter_code
_entity_poly.pdbx_strand_id
1 'polypeptide(L)'
;MKKLLSILFILISISSLSQQNGNEWINFSQQYFKIPIYKTGIHRLDYLTIKTTLFNLGINVSTIPTSEFQVFGREKEIPLFIEDGNDGFLNTDDYIEFYAEKNDSWLDSLVYESGDYVPDPYYSLFNDTIRYYLTWNNQTNGLRMQQETAINFNSYNPVDYCWGKSYVKYNSSYSLGEQLEGLSSPLFEEGEGWVGNVHTKGNSYDEVLTTNNPYPNPNLAKARVTIISSNSVVPVPPVNPPLPNHNTKIFYNNNLIIDSSYFGYKKINFEFPLSTVSNNSTITHEIASIGQGSDRQHISEITIWYPHTFDFNGDSTFTFGIPFNTQSNKSRLDFSNLNQAVSNPILYVLNDQLKRIKVIYNNLNGQVLVPNSSNGDSSVCFIVDSTNFISINQLNPINGTGYFRDLNSMNLNEAYVIISHEKLMPAAIDYGSYRSSQYDTVVINIEELYHQFGGGIYLHPLSIKRFIKMTMDEWNTWPSHLFLIGKSISIAKQGAFTPRTQPSTYQ
;
A
#
# COMPACT_ATOMS: atom_id res chain seq x y z
N MET A 1 -18.38 -11.85 43.18
CA MET A 1 -18.05 -10.62 42.41
C MET A 1 -16.86 -10.78 41.46
N LYS A 2 -15.69 -11.35 41.84
CA LYS A 2 -14.54 -11.52 40.91
C LYS A 2 -14.81 -12.39 39.68
N LYS A 3 -15.66 -13.44 39.77
CA LYS A 3 -16.02 -14.30 38.65
C LYS A 3 -17.01 -13.66 37.66
N LEU A 4 -17.85 -12.74 38.11
CA LEU A 4 -18.77 -11.99 37.25
C LEU A 4 -18.04 -10.91 36.44
N LEU A 5 -16.99 -10.31 36.99
CA LEU A 5 -16.13 -9.35 36.27
C LEU A 5 -15.33 -9.97 35.16
N SER A 6 -14.85 -11.22 35.37
CA SER A 6 -14.10 -11.97 34.33
C SER A 6 -14.97 -12.37 33.13
N ILE A 7 -16.25 -12.67 33.37
CA ILE A 7 -17.21 -13.00 32.28
C ILE A 7 -17.59 -11.73 31.51
N LEU A 8 -17.69 -10.58 32.16
CA LEU A 8 -17.96 -9.30 31.51
C LEU A 8 -16.78 -8.85 30.62
N PHE A 9 -15.53 -9.10 31.05
CA PHE A 9 -14.33 -8.83 30.22
C PHE A 9 -14.21 -9.74 29.01
N ILE A 10 -14.64 -11.00 29.11
CA ILE A 10 -14.65 -11.95 27.99
C ILE A 10 -15.74 -11.57 26.97
N LEU A 11 -16.88 -11.04 27.40
CA LEU A 11 -17.94 -10.59 26.51
C LEU A 11 -17.61 -9.29 25.74
N ILE A 12 -16.74 -8.45 26.30
CA ILE A 12 -16.27 -7.22 25.61
C ILE A 12 -15.17 -7.53 24.57
N SER A 13 -14.43 -8.64 24.71
CA SER A 13 -13.39 -9.04 23.77
C SER A 13 -13.89 -9.83 22.56
N ILE A 14 -15.18 -10.24 22.54
CA ILE A 14 -15.76 -10.97 21.39
C ILE A 14 -16.40 -10.01 20.36
N SER A 15 -16.59 -8.75 20.70
CA SER A 15 -17.21 -7.76 19.78
C SER A 15 -16.28 -7.10 18.77
N SER A 16 -15.01 -7.54 18.62
CA SER A 16 -14.04 -6.90 17.74
C SER A 16 -13.54 -7.74 16.57
N LEU A 17 -14.23 -8.83 16.21
CA LEU A 17 -13.98 -9.61 14.99
C LEU A 17 -15.14 -9.47 13.98
N SER A 18 -15.72 -8.29 13.87
CA SER A 18 -16.49 -7.96 12.68
C SER A 18 -15.49 -7.89 11.52
N GLN A 19 -15.58 -8.84 10.60
CA GLN A 19 -14.83 -8.75 9.34
C GLN A 19 -15.29 -7.47 8.63
N GLN A 20 -14.41 -6.49 8.53
CA GLN A 20 -14.68 -5.23 7.87
C GLN A 20 -15.05 -5.47 6.40
N ASN A 21 -16.15 -4.87 5.97
CA ASN A 21 -16.60 -4.92 4.57
C ASN A 21 -15.79 -3.94 3.69
N GLY A 22 -15.07 -2.99 4.32
CA GLY A 22 -14.19 -2.03 3.66
C GLY A 22 -14.85 -0.71 3.29
N ASN A 23 -16.14 -0.53 3.63
CA ASN A 23 -16.89 0.71 3.39
C ASN A 23 -17.36 1.42 4.66
N GLU A 24 -16.93 0.98 5.83
CA GLU A 24 -17.30 1.54 7.14
C GLU A 24 -16.83 2.99 7.32
N TRP A 25 -15.83 3.42 6.56
CA TRP A 25 -15.32 4.78 6.55
C TRP A 25 -16.24 5.79 5.85
N ILE A 26 -17.24 5.31 5.08
CA ILE A 26 -18.13 6.14 4.26
C ILE A 26 -19.29 6.68 5.10
N ASN A 27 -19.43 7.99 5.16
CA ASN A 27 -20.67 8.64 5.58
C ASN A 27 -21.51 8.98 4.34
N PHE A 28 -22.56 8.23 4.06
CA PHE A 28 -23.37 8.36 2.85
C PHE A 28 -24.10 9.71 2.72
N SER A 29 -24.12 10.53 3.77
CA SER A 29 -24.66 11.90 3.72
C SER A 29 -23.64 12.95 3.23
N GLN A 30 -22.36 12.59 3.06
CA GLN A 30 -21.29 13.48 2.64
C GLN A 30 -20.97 13.32 1.15
N GLN A 31 -20.39 14.37 0.57
CA GLN A 31 -19.87 14.32 -0.80
C GLN A 31 -18.37 14.01 -0.80
N TYR A 32 -17.94 13.16 -1.71
CA TYR A 32 -16.58 12.68 -1.85
C TYR A 32 -16.02 12.95 -3.23
N PHE A 33 -14.75 13.36 -3.27
CA PHE A 33 -14.01 13.70 -4.48
C PHE A 33 -12.78 12.85 -4.61
N LYS A 34 -12.68 12.09 -5.70
CA LYS A 34 -11.59 11.14 -5.96
C LYS A 34 -10.28 11.85 -6.25
N ILE A 35 -9.21 11.39 -5.63
CA ILE A 35 -7.82 11.80 -5.83
C ILE A 35 -7.01 10.56 -6.25
N PRO A 36 -6.54 10.47 -7.50
CA PRO A 36 -5.70 9.34 -7.91
C PRO A 36 -4.28 9.48 -7.33
N ILE A 37 -3.84 8.48 -6.59
CA ILE A 37 -2.51 8.40 -5.98
C ILE A 37 -1.70 7.31 -6.68
N TYR A 38 -0.66 7.69 -7.41
CA TYR A 38 0.24 6.81 -8.17
C TYR A 38 1.72 6.92 -7.76
N LYS A 39 2.01 7.85 -6.84
CA LYS A 39 3.33 8.01 -6.20
C LYS A 39 3.15 8.14 -4.70
N THR A 40 4.05 7.56 -3.94
CA THR A 40 4.13 7.76 -2.49
C THR A 40 4.85 9.06 -2.18
N GLY A 41 4.33 9.84 -1.24
CA GLY A 41 4.92 11.11 -0.80
C GLY A 41 3.89 12.12 -0.30
N ILE A 42 4.32 13.37 -0.17
CA ILE A 42 3.45 14.47 0.20
C ILE A 42 2.72 14.99 -1.03
N HIS A 43 1.41 14.96 -0.95
CA HIS A 43 0.51 15.50 -1.96
C HIS A 43 -0.01 16.87 -1.52
N ARG A 44 -0.07 17.80 -2.46
CA ARG A 44 -0.62 19.14 -2.24
C ARG A 44 -1.82 19.38 -3.16
N LEU A 45 -2.88 19.87 -2.57
CA LEU A 45 -4.12 20.24 -3.21
C LEU A 45 -4.37 21.73 -2.98
N ASP A 46 -4.22 22.53 -4.03
CA ASP A 46 -4.36 23.98 -3.97
C ASP A 46 -5.83 24.40 -3.97
N TYR A 47 -6.13 25.52 -3.32
CA TYR A 47 -7.46 26.15 -3.29
C TYR A 47 -8.13 26.20 -4.65
N LEU A 48 -7.40 26.61 -5.71
CA LEU A 48 -7.98 26.78 -7.03
C LEU A 48 -8.52 25.48 -7.62
N THR A 49 -7.84 24.36 -7.40
CA THR A 49 -8.29 23.03 -7.83
C THR A 49 -9.55 22.61 -7.11
N ILE A 50 -9.61 22.81 -5.78
CA ILE A 50 -10.81 22.53 -4.97
C ILE A 50 -11.97 23.42 -5.43
N LYS A 51 -11.74 24.73 -5.49
CA LYS A 51 -12.74 25.73 -5.90
C LYS A 51 -13.37 25.39 -7.25
N THR A 52 -12.54 25.09 -8.25
CA THR A 52 -13.02 24.81 -9.61
C THR A 52 -13.93 23.58 -9.63
N THR A 53 -13.54 22.55 -8.92
CA THR A 53 -14.32 21.29 -8.86
C THR A 53 -15.64 21.48 -8.10
N LEU A 54 -15.61 22.10 -6.94
CA LEU A 54 -16.78 22.29 -6.08
C LEU A 54 -17.77 23.29 -6.71
N PHE A 55 -17.27 24.32 -7.36
CA PHE A 55 -18.08 25.32 -8.05
C PHE A 55 -18.98 24.71 -9.15
N ASN A 56 -18.49 23.70 -9.87
CA ASN A 56 -19.27 22.99 -10.88
C ASN A 56 -20.48 22.22 -10.30
N LEU A 57 -20.46 21.95 -8.99
CA LEU A 57 -21.57 21.34 -8.24
C LEU A 57 -22.38 22.38 -7.44
N GLY A 58 -22.12 23.68 -7.62
CA GLY A 58 -22.80 24.76 -6.90
C GLY A 58 -22.31 24.94 -5.45
N ILE A 59 -21.14 24.40 -5.08
CA ILE A 59 -20.60 24.47 -3.72
C ILE A 59 -19.54 25.55 -3.66
N ASN A 60 -19.69 26.47 -2.69
CA ASN A 60 -18.70 27.51 -2.41
C ASN A 60 -17.69 27.03 -1.36
N VAL A 61 -16.48 26.68 -1.79
CA VAL A 61 -15.41 26.19 -0.90
C VAL A 61 -15.05 27.19 0.22
N SER A 62 -15.11 28.49 -0.05
CA SER A 62 -14.76 29.52 0.94
C SER A 62 -15.78 29.66 2.07
N THR A 63 -16.88 28.90 2.07
CA THR A 63 -17.84 28.83 3.17
C THR A 63 -17.67 27.56 4.02
N ILE A 64 -16.75 26.67 3.65
CA ILE A 64 -16.46 25.46 4.39
C ILE A 64 -15.29 25.74 5.35
N PRO A 65 -15.48 25.64 6.67
CA PRO A 65 -14.39 25.78 7.64
C PRO A 65 -13.26 24.79 7.37
N THR A 66 -12.01 25.23 7.42
CA THR A 66 -10.86 24.38 7.17
C THR A 66 -10.80 23.22 8.15
N SER A 67 -11.32 23.37 9.36
CA SER A 67 -11.42 22.30 10.37
C SER A 67 -12.28 21.11 9.92
N GLU A 68 -13.23 21.30 9.01
CA GLU A 68 -14.17 20.28 8.56
C GLU A 68 -13.60 19.37 7.45
N PHE A 69 -12.56 19.80 6.71
CA PHE A 69 -11.99 19.01 5.63
C PHE A 69 -11.36 17.72 6.15
N GLN A 70 -11.65 16.63 5.45
CA GLN A 70 -11.15 15.28 5.69
C GLN A 70 -10.63 14.67 4.39
N VAL A 71 -9.61 13.83 4.47
CA VAL A 71 -9.17 12.96 3.38
C VAL A 71 -9.17 11.52 3.87
N PHE A 72 -9.79 10.63 3.12
CA PHE A 72 -9.77 9.19 3.38
C PHE A 72 -8.91 8.48 2.35
N GLY A 73 -8.10 7.52 2.81
CA GLY A 73 -7.28 6.64 1.97
C GLY A 73 -7.00 5.35 2.69
N ARG A 74 -6.93 4.24 1.96
CA ARG A 74 -6.74 2.91 2.56
C ARG A 74 -7.74 2.63 3.70
N GLU A 75 -9.01 2.99 3.48
CA GLU A 75 -10.15 2.76 4.39
C GLU A 75 -10.05 3.49 5.75
N LYS A 76 -9.24 4.54 5.84
CA LYS A 76 -9.08 5.35 7.07
C LYS A 76 -8.90 6.83 6.75
N GLU A 77 -9.21 7.67 7.74
CA GLU A 77 -8.94 9.11 7.65
C GLU A 77 -7.43 9.38 7.76
N ILE A 78 -6.94 10.30 6.92
CA ILE A 78 -5.54 10.70 6.83
C ILE A 78 -5.37 12.09 7.45
N PRO A 79 -4.43 12.30 8.40
CA PRO A 79 -4.17 13.61 8.96
C PRO A 79 -3.71 14.63 7.92
N LEU A 80 -4.26 15.84 7.95
CA LEU A 80 -3.99 16.93 7.04
C LEU A 80 -3.13 18.01 7.69
N PHE A 81 -2.28 18.65 6.90
CA PHE A 81 -1.82 20.01 7.16
C PHE A 81 -2.57 20.94 6.22
N ILE A 82 -3.12 22.03 6.76
CA ILE A 82 -3.83 23.05 5.98
C ILE A 82 -3.15 24.40 6.23
N GLU A 83 -2.75 25.04 5.17
CA GLU A 83 -2.35 26.44 5.19
C GLU A 83 -3.56 27.28 4.78
N ASP A 84 -4.10 28.05 5.73
CA ASP A 84 -5.32 28.85 5.55
C ASP A 84 -5.15 30.30 6.03
N GLY A 85 -3.91 30.77 6.14
CA GLY A 85 -3.62 32.11 6.62
C GLY A 85 -4.11 32.40 8.06
N ASN A 86 -4.58 31.39 8.80
CA ASN A 86 -5.20 31.45 10.13
C ASN A 86 -6.56 32.17 10.15
N ASP A 87 -7.27 32.26 9.04
CA ASP A 87 -8.63 32.82 9.00
C ASP A 87 -9.72 31.73 9.09
N GLY A 88 -9.33 30.44 8.98
CA GLY A 88 -10.20 29.29 9.12
C GLY A 88 -10.98 28.92 7.86
N PHE A 89 -10.65 29.50 6.71
CA PHE A 89 -11.26 29.23 5.41
C PHE A 89 -10.22 29.14 4.32
N LEU A 90 -10.49 28.31 3.30
CA LEU A 90 -9.61 28.26 2.13
C LEU A 90 -9.88 29.44 1.19
N ASN A 91 -8.81 30.14 0.81
CA ASN A 91 -8.83 31.24 -0.15
C ASN A 91 -7.59 31.21 -1.06
N THR A 92 -7.34 32.27 -1.84
CA THR A 92 -6.21 32.32 -2.78
C THR A 92 -4.89 32.09 -2.05
N ASP A 93 -4.03 31.26 -2.64
CA ASP A 93 -2.72 30.82 -2.15
C ASP A 93 -2.75 29.76 -1.01
N ASP A 94 -3.94 29.39 -0.53
CA ASP A 94 -4.09 28.32 0.46
C ASP A 94 -4.04 26.92 -0.16
N TYR A 95 -3.71 25.93 0.68
CA TYR A 95 -3.59 24.55 0.25
C TYR A 95 -3.78 23.54 1.37
N ILE A 96 -4.07 22.31 0.97
CA ILE A 96 -4.11 21.13 1.83
C ILE A 96 -2.94 20.23 1.47
N GLU A 97 -2.17 19.76 2.48
CA GLU A 97 -1.11 18.77 2.33
C GLU A 97 -1.47 17.49 3.10
N PHE A 98 -1.13 16.34 2.53
CA PHE A 98 -1.22 15.06 3.20
C PHE A 98 -0.21 14.07 2.65
N TYR A 99 0.21 13.12 3.49
CA TYR A 99 1.02 11.98 3.06
C TYR A 99 0.11 10.91 2.48
N ALA A 100 0.42 10.45 1.28
CA ALA A 100 -0.29 9.36 0.66
C ALA A 100 0.66 8.33 0.08
N GLU A 101 0.26 7.08 0.17
CA GLU A 101 0.98 5.93 -0.40
C GLU A 101 0.25 5.45 -1.65
N LYS A 102 1.02 5.25 -2.73
CA LYS A 102 0.50 4.57 -3.92
C LYS A 102 0.03 3.16 -3.56
N ASN A 103 -0.70 2.51 -4.45
CA ASN A 103 -1.03 1.12 -4.23
C ASN A 103 0.24 0.25 -4.20
N ASP A 104 0.31 -0.58 -3.18
CA ASP A 104 1.23 -1.71 -3.03
C ASP A 104 0.37 -2.99 -2.92
N SER A 105 0.81 -4.01 -2.20
CA SER A 105 0.02 -5.22 -2.00
C SER A 105 -0.78 -5.23 -0.67
N TRP A 106 -1.01 -4.08 -0.04
CA TRP A 106 -1.62 -4.02 1.31
C TRP A 106 -2.99 -4.73 1.41
N LEU A 107 -3.78 -4.70 0.32
CA LEU A 107 -5.08 -5.35 0.26
C LEU A 107 -5.02 -6.74 -0.42
N ASP A 108 -3.96 -7.00 -1.19
CA ASP A 108 -3.83 -8.21 -1.99
C ASP A 108 -3.73 -9.48 -1.13
N SER A 109 -3.16 -9.38 0.08
CA SER A 109 -3.07 -10.50 1.02
C SER A 109 -4.43 -11.16 1.32
N LEU A 110 -5.54 -10.43 1.17
CA LEU A 110 -6.90 -10.91 1.43
C LEU A 110 -7.50 -11.75 0.29
N VAL A 111 -6.83 -11.84 -0.85
CA VAL A 111 -7.26 -12.73 -1.96
C VAL A 111 -6.46 -14.02 -2.02
N TYR A 112 -5.41 -14.17 -1.21
CA TYR A 112 -4.64 -15.40 -1.08
C TYR A 112 -5.25 -16.34 -0.03
N GLU A 113 -4.88 -17.63 -0.09
CA GLU A 113 -5.20 -18.61 0.97
C GLU A 113 -4.54 -18.23 2.29
N SER A 114 -3.32 -17.69 2.22
CA SER A 114 -2.60 -17.11 3.36
C SER A 114 -1.97 -15.78 2.93
N GLY A 115 -2.01 -14.76 3.79
CA GLY A 115 -1.35 -13.49 3.54
C GLY A 115 0.16 -13.60 3.32
N ASP A 116 0.78 -14.66 3.84
CA ASP A 116 2.22 -14.94 3.66
C ASP A 116 2.57 -15.39 2.24
N TYR A 117 1.58 -15.73 1.42
CA TYR A 117 1.79 -16.23 0.05
C TYR A 117 2.06 -15.12 -0.97
N VAL A 118 1.78 -13.86 -0.64
CA VAL A 118 2.06 -12.69 -1.49
C VAL A 118 3.53 -12.65 -1.89
N PRO A 119 3.89 -12.69 -3.18
CA PRO A 119 5.30 -12.72 -3.62
C PRO A 119 6.08 -11.46 -3.24
N ASP A 120 5.49 -10.29 -3.44
CA ASP A 120 6.10 -8.99 -3.16
C ASP A 120 5.12 -8.08 -2.39
N PRO A 121 5.42 -7.72 -1.13
CA PRO A 121 4.54 -6.88 -0.33
C PRO A 121 4.51 -5.41 -0.78
N TYR A 122 5.34 -4.99 -1.73
CA TYR A 122 5.45 -3.62 -2.22
C TYR A 122 4.94 -3.45 -3.64
N TYR A 123 4.40 -4.53 -4.25
CA TYR A 123 3.93 -4.51 -5.63
C TYR A 123 2.60 -5.24 -5.78
N SER A 124 1.53 -4.49 -6.03
CA SER A 124 0.19 -5.07 -6.17
C SER A 124 0.04 -5.95 -7.40
N LEU A 125 -0.77 -6.99 -7.29
CA LEU A 125 -1.20 -7.83 -8.41
C LEU A 125 -1.95 -7.02 -9.48
N PHE A 126 -2.76 -6.03 -9.05
CA PHE A 126 -3.83 -5.47 -9.86
C PHE A 126 -3.47 -4.13 -10.49
N ASN A 127 -3.10 -3.13 -9.68
CA ASN A 127 -2.91 -1.76 -10.14
C ASN A 127 -1.94 -1.00 -9.23
N ASP A 128 -1.16 -0.07 -9.78
CA ASP A 128 -0.25 0.78 -9.00
C ASP A 128 -0.94 2.03 -8.45
N THR A 129 -2.15 2.33 -8.91
CA THR A 129 -2.92 3.51 -8.53
C THR A 129 -4.03 3.16 -7.54
N ILE A 130 -4.12 3.92 -6.46
CA ILE A 130 -5.22 3.88 -5.49
C ILE A 130 -5.94 5.24 -5.49
N ARG A 131 -7.21 5.27 -5.10
CA ARG A 131 -7.96 6.51 -4.92
C ARG A 131 -8.05 6.86 -3.45
N TYR A 132 -7.72 8.12 -3.15
CA TYR A 132 -8.05 8.78 -1.90
C TYR A 132 -9.26 9.69 -2.15
N TYR A 133 -9.91 10.15 -1.08
CA TYR A 133 -11.19 10.86 -1.18
C TYR A 133 -11.18 12.08 -0.30
N LEU A 134 -11.29 13.28 -0.91
CA LEU A 134 -11.54 14.53 -0.20
C LEU A 134 -13.03 14.63 0.13
N THR A 135 -13.34 15.04 1.34
CA THR A 135 -14.69 15.34 1.82
C THR A 135 -14.63 16.41 2.91
N TRP A 136 -15.77 16.76 3.48
CA TRP A 136 -15.88 17.60 4.69
C TRP A 136 -17.07 17.19 5.54
N ASN A 137 -17.01 17.47 6.83
CA ASN A 137 -18.03 17.09 7.79
C ASN A 137 -18.27 18.24 8.77
N ASN A 138 -19.48 18.79 8.78
CA ASN A 138 -19.89 19.88 9.67
C ASN A 138 -20.18 19.46 11.12
N GLN A 139 -20.05 18.19 11.46
CA GLN A 139 -20.31 17.66 12.81
C GLN A 139 -19.01 17.29 13.55
N THR A 140 -17.93 17.00 12.83
CA THR A 140 -16.65 16.57 13.41
C THR A 140 -15.49 17.24 12.71
N ASN A 141 -14.49 17.64 13.48
CA ASN A 141 -13.23 18.12 12.92
C ASN A 141 -12.46 16.96 12.31
N GLY A 142 -11.86 17.23 11.14
CA GLY A 142 -10.96 16.29 10.50
C GLY A 142 -9.61 16.16 11.23
N LEU A 143 -8.92 15.05 10.99
CA LEU A 143 -7.61 14.81 11.58
C LEU A 143 -6.56 15.80 11.07
N ARG A 144 -5.69 16.26 11.96
CA ARG A 144 -4.61 17.21 11.62
C ARG A 144 -3.25 16.65 11.99
N MET A 145 -2.25 16.96 11.16
CA MET A 145 -0.85 16.70 11.47
C MET A 145 -0.45 17.51 12.70
N GLN A 146 0.23 16.87 13.62
CA GLN A 146 0.89 17.60 14.69
C GLN A 146 2.07 18.38 14.15
N GLN A 147 2.20 19.64 14.55
CA GLN A 147 3.36 20.45 14.21
C GLN A 147 4.39 20.43 15.34
N GLU A 148 5.63 20.15 15.00
CA GLU A 148 6.78 20.24 15.89
C GLU A 148 7.70 21.37 15.42
N THR A 149 7.85 22.40 16.23
CA THR A 149 8.62 23.60 15.90
C THR A 149 9.82 23.83 16.82
N ALA A 150 10.11 22.89 17.73
CA ALA A 150 11.24 23.01 18.65
C ALA A 150 12.57 23.05 17.91
N ILE A 151 13.41 24.04 18.25
CA ILE A 151 14.72 24.30 17.63
C ILE A 151 15.85 24.38 18.67
N ASN A 152 15.63 23.91 19.91
CA ASN A 152 16.66 23.90 20.93
C ASN A 152 17.57 22.68 20.80
N PHE A 153 18.39 22.64 19.76
CA PHE A 153 19.27 21.51 19.43
C PHE A 153 20.34 21.23 20.49
N ASN A 154 20.80 22.25 21.22
CA ASN A 154 21.87 22.11 22.17
C ASN A 154 21.58 21.22 23.38
N SER A 155 20.29 20.95 23.61
CA SER A 155 19.83 20.06 24.70
C SER A 155 19.84 18.57 24.30
N TYR A 156 20.21 18.25 23.07
CA TYR A 156 20.16 16.90 22.53
C TYR A 156 21.45 16.55 21.83
N ASN A 157 21.99 15.35 22.09
CA ASN A 157 23.12 14.83 21.34
C ASN A 157 22.67 14.37 19.95
N PRO A 158 23.45 14.61 18.89
CA PRO A 158 23.16 14.04 17.57
C PRO A 158 23.14 12.51 17.63
N VAL A 159 22.24 11.87 16.87
CA VAL A 159 22.26 10.43 16.65
C VAL A 159 23.24 10.10 15.52
N ASP A 160 23.87 8.93 15.61
CA ASP A 160 24.99 8.58 14.73
C ASP A 160 24.54 8.11 13.35
N TYR A 161 23.38 7.44 13.25
CA TYR A 161 22.89 6.84 12.02
C TYR A 161 21.35 6.79 11.99
N CYS A 162 20.82 6.58 10.78
CA CYS A 162 19.45 6.21 10.54
C CYS A 162 19.36 4.84 9.82
N TRP A 163 18.20 4.24 9.80
CA TRP A 163 17.95 3.04 9.02
C TRP A 163 17.65 3.40 7.57
N GLY A 164 18.52 2.99 6.66
CA GLY A 164 18.30 3.02 5.23
C GLY A 164 17.72 1.71 4.72
N LYS A 165 17.08 1.78 3.55
CA LYS A 165 16.51 0.63 2.84
C LYS A 165 16.85 0.73 1.36
N SER A 166 17.49 -0.29 0.81
CA SER A 166 17.62 -0.50 -0.63
C SER A 166 16.72 -1.66 -1.05
N TYR A 167 15.99 -1.50 -2.14
CA TYR A 167 14.94 -2.43 -2.52
C TYR A 167 14.84 -2.56 -4.04
N VAL A 168 14.77 -3.79 -4.52
CA VAL A 168 14.50 -4.13 -5.92
C VAL A 168 13.26 -5.01 -5.99
N LYS A 169 12.33 -4.62 -6.84
CA LYS A 169 11.12 -5.39 -7.16
C LYS A 169 11.23 -5.96 -8.58
N TYR A 170 10.58 -7.08 -8.78
CA TYR A 170 10.57 -7.78 -10.04
C TYR A 170 9.14 -7.97 -10.55
N ASN A 171 8.91 -7.68 -11.82
CA ASN A 171 7.59 -7.76 -12.44
C ASN A 171 7.63 -8.15 -13.93
N SER A 172 8.72 -8.78 -14.35
CA SER A 172 8.92 -9.16 -15.75
C SER A 172 8.18 -10.44 -16.14
N SER A 173 7.79 -11.25 -15.16
CA SER A 173 7.05 -12.50 -15.34
C SER A 173 5.91 -12.61 -14.34
N TYR A 174 4.96 -13.50 -14.60
CA TYR A 174 3.89 -13.86 -13.68
C TYR A 174 3.99 -15.35 -13.33
N SER A 175 4.16 -15.66 -12.05
CA SER A 175 4.08 -17.02 -11.53
C SER A 175 2.60 -17.39 -11.34
N LEU A 176 2.21 -18.56 -11.81
CA LEU A 176 0.84 -19.07 -11.69
C LEU A 176 0.59 -19.86 -10.39
N GLY A 177 1.61 -19.98 -9.52
CA GLY A 177 1.54 -20.86 -8.36
C GLY A 177 1.48 -22.34 -8.76
N GLU A 178 1.02 -23.18 -7.85
CA GLU A 178 0.81 -24.59 -8.10
C GLU A 178 -0.48 -24.82 -8.90
N GLN A 179 -0.36 -25.37 -10.11
CA GLN A 179 -1.51 -25.74 -10.93
C GLN A 179 -1.68 -27.26 -10.92
N LEU A 180 -2.65 -27.74 -10.17
CA LEU A 180 -3.01 -29.15 -10.12
C LEU A 180 -3.91 -29.51 -11.33
N GLU A 181 -3.38 -30.27 -12.28
CA GLU A 181 -4.13 -30.85 -13.41
C GLU A 181 -5.01 -29.85 -14.21
N GLY A 182 -4.56 -28.59 -14.29
CA GLY A 182 -5.31 -27.53 -14.98
C GLY A 182 -6.53 -26.97 -14.23
N LEU A 183 -6.69 -27.34 -12.97
CA LEU A 183 -7.65 -26.71 -12.08
C LEU A 183 -6.99 -25.50 -11.39
N SER A 184 -7.71 -24.40 -11.33
CA SER A 184 -7.28 -23.23 -10.56
C SER A 184 -8.03 -23.17 -9.24
N SER A 185 -7.34 -22.80 -8.17
CA SER A 185 -7.98 -22.45 -6.90
C SER A 185 -8.82 -21.19 -7.05
N PRO A 186 -9.93 -21.04 -6.31
CA PRO A 186 -10.67 -19.78 -6.25
C PRO A 186 -9.94 -18.67 -5.48
N LEU A 187 -8.88 -19.03 -4.74
CA LEU A 187 -7.96 -18.12 -4.06
C LEU A 187 -6.59 -18.18 -4.72
N PHE A 188 -5.81 -17.11 -4.58
CA PHE A 188 -4.44 -17.10 -5.05
C PHE A 188 -3.58 -18.04 -4.21
N GLU A 189 -2.68 -18.74 -4.86
CA GLU A 189 -1.85 -19.77 -4.26
C GLU A 189 -0.48 -19.23 -3.82
N GLU A 190 0.29 -20.07 -3.12
CA GLU A 190 1.63 -19.75 -2.65
C GLU A 190 2.52 -19.36 -3.83
N GLY A 191 3.07 -18.13 -3.79
CA GLY A 191 3.97 -17.62 -4.83
C GLY A 191 3.30 -17.26 -6.17
N GLU A 192 1.97 -17.28 -6.25
CA GLU A 192 1.27 -16.74 -7.41
C GLU A 192 1.40 -15.23 -7.44
N GLY A 193 1.82 -14.65 -8.58
CA GLY A 193 1.92 -13.21 -8.74
C GLY A 193 3.10 -12.76 -9.59
N TRP A 194 3.40 -11.47 -9.54
CA TRP A 194 4.48 -10.85 -10.29
C TRP A 194 5.85 -11.21 -9.70
N VAL A 195 6.77 -11.61 -10.57
CA VAL A 195 8.12 -12.07 -10.23
C VAL A 195 9.12 -11.65 -11.30
N GLY A 196 10.41 -11.87 -11.06
CA GLY A 196 11.49 -11.73 -12.03
C GLY A 196 11.47 -12.81 -13.12
N ASN A 197 12.42 -12.71 -14.02
CA ASN A 197 12.64 -13.74 -15.03
C ASN A 197 12.93 -15.09 -14.37
N VAL A 198 12.67 -16.17 -15.10
CA VAL A 198 12.97 -17.51 -14.62
C VAL A 198 14.49 -17.72 -14.56
N HIS A 199 14.94 -18.17 -13.39
CA HIS A 199 16.29 -18.68 -13.18
C HIS A 199 16.26 -20.20 -13.32
N THR A 200 17.28 -20.76 -13.95
CA THR A 200 17.32 -22.19 -14.28
C THR A 200 18.57 -22.87 -13.74
N LYS A 201 18.44 -24.17 -13.53
CA LYS A 201 19.47 -25.07 -13.04
C LYS A 201 20.84 -24.86 -13.70
N GLY A 202 21.89 -24.77 -12.88
CA GLY A 202 23.27 -24.61 -13.32
C GLY A 202 23.66 -23.18 -13.71
N ASN A 203 22.80 -22.19 -13.50
CA ASN A 203 23.07 -20.79 -13.79
C ASN A 203 23.16 -19.94 -12.51
N SER A 204 23.83 -18.81 -12.64
CA SER A 204 24.04 -17.80 -11.62
C SER A 204 23.58 -16.44 -12.13
N TYR A 205 22.94 -15.65 -11.27
CA TYR A 205 22.30 -14.37 -11.60
C TYR A 205 22.67 -13.33 -10.54
N ASP A 206 23.27 -12.25 -10.96
CA ASP A 206 23.71 -11.16 -10.10
C ASP A 206 22.71 -10.00 -10.11
N GLU A 207 22.43 -9.45 -8.94
CA GLU A 207 21.72 -8.19 -8.76
C GLU A 207 22.55 -7.25 -7.91
N VAL A 208 22.77 -6.03 -8.41
CA VAL A 208 23.52 -4.99 -7.70
C VAL A 208 22.57 -3.97 -7.10
N LEU A 209 22.54 -3.89 -5.78
CA LEU A 209 21.75 -2.91 -5.06
C LEU A 209 22.63 -1.73 -4.66
N THR A 210 22.13 -0.53 -4.92
CA THR A 210 22.77 0.70 -4.42
C THR A 210 22.45 0.89 -2.95
N THR A 211 23.48 0.88 -2.11
CA THR A 211 23.41 1.06 -0.67
C THR A 211 24.28 2.26 -0.28
N ASN A 212 23.86 3.47 -0.71
CA ASN A 212 24.65 4.70 -0.52
C ASN A 212 24.93 4.98 0.95
N ASN A 213 26.10 5.60 1.20
CA ASN A 213 26.50 6.18 2.48
C ASN A 213 26.25 5.27 3.70
N PRO A 214 26.68 3.97 3.68
CA PRO A 214 26.48 3.10 4.81
C PRO A 214 27.29 3.59 6.02
N TYR A 215 26.63 3.62 7.18
CA TYR A 215 27.31 3.86 8.44
C TYR A 215 28.11 2.62 8.86
N PRO A 216 29.37 2.76 9.30
CA PRO A 216 30.26 1.62 9.54
C PRO A 216 29.91 0.86 10.83
N ASN A 217 28.75 0.22 10.86
CA ASN A 217 28.34 -0.69 11.94
C ASN A 217 27.76 -1.97 11.33
N PRO A 218 28.60 -2.97 11.04
CA PRO A 218 28.21 -4.15 10.27
C PRO A 218 27.16 -5.04 10.96
N ASN A 219 27.07 -5.01 12.30
CA ASN A 219 26.21 -5.93 13.04
C ASN A 219 24.71 -5.59 12.98
N LEU A 220 24.35 -4.49 12.33
CA LEU A 220 22.96 -4.02 12.27
C LEU A 220 22.30 -4.27 10.90
N ALA A 221 23.08 -4.52 9.86
CA ALA A 221 22.55 -4.69 8.51
C ALA A 221 22.00 -6.10 8.30
N LYS A 222 20.93 -6.19 7.51
CA LYS A 222 20.34 -7.48 7.06
C LYS A 222 19.81 -7.39 5.65
N ALA A 223 19.74 -8.53 4.97
CA ALA A 223 19.08 -8.66 3.68
C ALA A 223 17.95 -9.68 3.75
N ARG A 224 16.96 -9.51 2.87
CA ARG A 224 15.96 -10.49 2.52
C ARG A 224 15.97 -10.70 1.02
N VAL A 225 15.91 -11.98 0.62
CA VAL A 225 15.73 -12.41 -0.76
C VAL A 225 14.52 -13.33 -0.79
N THR A 226 13.50 -12.97 -1.55
CA THR A 226 12.29 -13.78 -1.69
C THR A 226 12.37 -14.58 -2.99
N ILE A 227 12.37 -15.89 -2.86
CA ILE A 227 12.43 -16.86 -3.98
C ILE A 227 11.07 -17.52 -4.14
N ILE A 228 10.63 -17.63 -5.40
CA ILE A 228 9.45 -18.38 -5.81
C ILE A 228 9.90 -19.55 -6.69
N SER A 229 9.61 -20.78 -6.30
CA SER A 229 9.79 -21.93 -7.18
C SER A 229 8.61 -22.07 -8.14
N SER A 230 8.88 -22.41 -9.39
CA SER A 230 7.88 -22.39 -10.45
C SER A 230 7.62 -23.74 -11.11
N ASN A 231 8.18 -24.81 -10.58
CA ASN A 231 7.90 -26.16 -11.03
C ASN A 231 7.99 -27.16 -9.88
N SER A 232 7.10 -28.15 -9.90
CA SER A 232 7.18 -29.32 -9.05
C SER A 232 7.29 -30.55 -9.94
N VAL A 233 8.33 -31.34 -9.73
CA VAL A 233 8.48 -32.66 -10.38
C VAL A 233 8.27 -33.72 -9.31
N VAL A 234 7.17 -34.45 -9.39
CA VAL A 234 6.93 -35.58 -8.49
C VAL A 234 7.93 -36.68 -8.80
N PRO A 235 8.73 -37.14 -7.82
CA PRO A 235 9.63 -38.30 -8.04
C PRO A 235 8.85 -39.53 -8.45
N VAL A 236 9.39 -40.31 -9.39
CA VAL A 236 8.82 -41.60 -9.79
C VAL A 236 9.84 -42.71 -9.50
N PRO A 237 9.57 -43.63 -8.61
CA PRO A 237 8.39 -43.76 -7.75
C PRO A 237 8.33 -42.68 -6.65
N PRO A 238 7.13 -42.34 -6.15
CA PRO A 238 7.00 -41.39 -5.06
C PRO A 238 7.69 -41.90 -3.81
N VAL A 239 8.47 -41.03 -3.18
CA VAL A 239 9.13 -41.26 -1.88
C VAL A 239 8.54 -40.35 -0.82
N ASN A 240 8.45 -40.83 0.40
CA ASN A 240 7.92 -40.06 1.51
C ASN A 240 8.94 -40.00 2.68
N PRO A 241 9.45 -38.85 3.09
CA PRO A 241 9.17 -37.51 2.50
C PRO A 241 9.76 -37.39 1.08
N PRO A 242 9.19 -36.53 0.25
CA PRO A 242 9.69 -36.31 -1.10
C PRO A 242 11.12 -35.75 -1.08
N LEU A 243 11.95 -36.21 -2.00
CA LEU A 243 13.31 -35.70 -2.14
C LEU A 243 13.28 -34.26 -2.67
N PRO A 244 14.21 -33.39 -2.24
CA PRO A 244 14.32 -32.04 -2.75
C PRO A 244 14.44 -32.03 -4.29
N ASN A 245 13.68 -31.16 -4.92
CA ASN A 245 13.76 -30.90 -6.37
C ASN A 245 14.22 -29.48 -6.70
N HIS A 246 14.43 -28.66 -5.67
CA HIS A 246 15.01 -27.33 -5.75
C HIS A 246 16.25 -27.20 -4.86
N ASN A 247 17.24 -26.44 -5.33
CA ASN A 247 18.34 -25.97 -4.52
C ASN A 247 18.61 -24.50 -4.83
N THR A 248 18.60 -23.67 -3.79
CA THR A 248 18.87 -22.24 -3.86
C THR A 248 20.17 -21.93 -3.12
N LYS A 249 21.11 -21.31 -3.80
CA LYS A 249 22.28 -20.70 -3.17
C LYS A 249 22.19 -19.19 -3.29
N ILE A 250 22.44 -18.48 -2.22
CA ILE A 250 22.50 -17.04 -2.19
C ILE A 250 23.88 -16.61 -1.69
N PHE A 251 24.55 -15.78 -2.49
CA PHE A 251 25.81 -15.18 -2.14
C PHE A 251 25.61 -13.68 -1.90
N TYR A 252 26.35 -13.14 -0.97
CA TYR A 252 26.49 -11.71 -0.75
C TYR A 252 27.94 -11.31 -0.99
N ASN A 253 28.18 -10.43 -1.97
CA ASN A 253 29.53 -10.00 -2.37
C ASN A 253 30.49 -11.20 -2.53
N ASN A 254 30.08 -12.21 -3.28
CA ASN A 254 30.76 -13.48 -3.57
C ASN A 254 30.94 -14.44 -2.36
N ASN A 255 30.40 -14.13 -1.19
CA ASN A 255 30.43 -15.05 -0.05
C ASN A 255 29.12 -15.85 0.01
N LEU A 256 29.19 -17.17 0.05
CA LEU A 256 28.02 -18.04 0.21
C LEU A 256 27.39 -17.81 1.58
N ILE A 257 26.11 -17.43 1.58
CA ILE A 257 25.33 -17.17 2.81
C ILE A 257 24.28 -18.25 3.02
N ILE A 258 23.57 -18.62 1.94
CA ILE A 258 22.48 -19.62 1.98
C ILE A 258 22.81 -20.74 1.00
N ASP A 259 22.64 -21.98 1.43
CA ASP A 259 22.56 -23.18 0.60
C ASP A 259 21.40 -24.02 1.13
N SER A 260 20.27 -24.04 0.41
CA SER A 260 19.03 -24.63 0.87
C SER A 260 18.40 -25.49 -0.22
N SER A 261 17.96 -26.68 0.17
CA SER A 261 17.25 -27.62 -0.70
C SER A 261 15.84 -27.86 -0.18
N TYR A 262 14.84 -27.86 -1.07
CA TYR A 262 13.44 -28.02 -0.71
C TYR A 262 12.66 -28.70 -1.85
N PHE A 263 11.39 -29.01 -1.58
CA PHE A 263 10.51 -29.67 -2.54
C PHE A 263 9.25 -28.85 -2.79
N GLY A 264 8.81 -28.82 -4.05
CA GLY A 264 7.49 -28.32 -4.48
C GLY A 264 7.46 -26.82 -4.76
N TYR A 265 6.27 -26.33 -5.07
CA TYR A 265 6.00 -24.91 -5.21
C TYR A 265 6.11 -24.24 -3.86
N LYS A 266 7.00 -23.25 -3.74
CA LYS A 266 7.24 -22.54 -2.49
C LYS A 266 7.57 -21.08 -2.72
N LYS A 267 7.07 -20.25 -1.80
CA LYS A 267 7.59 -18.91 -1.56
C LYS A 267 8.50 -18.99 -0.33
N ILE A 268 9.75 -18.64 -0.48
CA ILE A 268 10.72 -18.68 0.63
C ILE A 268 11.35 -17.30 0.80
N ASN A 269 11.26 -16.76 2.00
CA ASN A 269 11.97 -15.57 2.42
C ASN A 269 13.28 -15.97 3.10
N PHE A 270 14.40 -15.75 2.44
CA PHE A 270 15.72 -15.94 3.04
C PHE A 270 16.15 -14.61 3.67
N GLU A 271 16.10 -14.52 5.00
CA GLU A 271 16.63 -13.39 5.76
C GLU A 271 17.97 -13.75 6.40
N PHE A 272 18.94 -12.87 6.29
CA PHE A 272 20.27 -13.09 6.85
C PHE A 272 20.95 -11.77 7.22
N PRO A 273 21.80 -11.79 8.28
CA PRO A 273 22.62 -10.62 8.64
C PRO A 273 23.74 -10.39 7.62
N LEU A 274 24.10 -9.13 7.45
CA LEU A 274 25.24 -8.72 6.60
C LEU A 274 26.40 -8.30 7.47
N SER A 275 27.59 -8.84 7.20
CA SER A 275 28.82 -8.52 7.94
C SER A 275 29.41 -7.16 7.55
N THR A 276 29.16 -6.70 6.35
CA THR A 276 29.62 -5.41 5.81
C THR A 276 28.62 -4.92 4.78
N VAL A 277 28.45 -3.60 4.67
CA VAL A 277 27.71 -2.96 3.59
C VAL A 277 28.60 -1.92 2.94
N SER A 278 28.66 -1.91 1.63
CA SER A 278 29.39 -0.91 0.82
C SER A 278 28.36 -0.15 -0.03
N ASN A 279 28.79 0.91 -0.73
CA ASN A 279 27.89 1.71 -1.58
C ASN A 279 27.18 0.90 -2.67
N ASN A 280 27.73 -0.25 -3.03
CA ASN A 280 27.08 -1.23 -3.89
C ASN A 280 27.17 -2.60 -3.21
N SER A 281 26.06 -3.29 -3.14
CA SER A 281 25.94 -4.64 -2.58
C SER A 281 25.44 -5.58 -3.66
N THR A 282 26.18 -6.66 -3.91
CA THR A 282 25.80 -7.67 -4.91
C THR A 282 25.16 -8.87 -4.22
N ILE A 283 23.97 -9.22 -4.64
CA ILE A 283 23.28 -10.48 -4.31
C ILE A 283 23.36 -11.38 -5.54
N THR A 284 23.95 -12.56 -5.38
CA THR A 284 23.98 -13.57 -6.43
C THR A 284 23.05 -14.72 -6.05
N HIS A 285 22.12 -15.06 -6.95
CA HIS A 285 21.27 -16.24 -6.84
C HIS A 285 21.78 -17.31 -7.82
N GLU A 286 22.19 -18.45 -7.30
CA GLU A 286 22.65 -19.62 -8.06
C GLU A 286 21.71 -20.80 -7.80
N ILE A 287 21.36 -21.51 -8.85
CA ILE A 287 20.61 -22.78 -8.76
C ILE A 287 21.58 -23.91 -9.04
N ALA A 288 21.91 -24.68 -8.00
CA ALA A 288 22.81 -25.82 -8.12
C ALA A 288 22.19 -26.95 -8.97
N SER A 289 23.06 -27.72 -9.56
CA SER A 289 22.68 -28.87 -10.40
C SER A 289 22.36 -30.09 -9.54
N ILE A 290 21.27 -30.08 -8.78
CA ILE A 290 20.83 -31.24 -7.98
C ILE A 290 19.61 -31.92 -8.61
N GLY A 291 19.41 -33.20 -8.31
CA GLY A 291 18.21 -33.98 -8.66
C GLY A 291 18.03 -34.23 -10.16
N GLN A 292 16.95 -34.94 -10.46
CA GLN A 292 16.49 -35.16 -11.84
C GLN A 292 15.43 -34.11 -12.20
N GLY A 293 15.47 -33.62 -13.44
CA GLY A 293 14.51 -32.65 -13.96
C GLY A 293 15.03 -31.23 -14.01
N SER A 294 14.13 -30.31 -14.32
CA SER A 294 14.41 -28.87 -14.37
C SER A 294 14.12 -28.24 -13.01
N ASP A 295 15.09 -27.51 -12.48
CA ASP A 295 14.86 -26.61 -11.35
C ASP A 295 14.66 -25.19 -11.93
N ARG A 296 13.53 -24.57 -11.61
CA ARG A 296 13.12 -23.24 -12.07
C ARG A 296 12.68 -22.42 -10.89
N GLN A 297 13.28 -21.27 -10.73
CA GLN A 297 13.01 -20.35 -9.64
C GLN A 297 12.94 -18.92 -10.16
N HIS A 298 12.34 -18.05 -9.37
CA HIS A 298 12.25 -16.62 -9.63
C HIS A 298 12.64 -15.86 -8.37
N ILE A 299 13.24 -14.69 -8.53
CA ILE A 299 13.31 -13.70 -7.45
C ILE A 299 12.07 -12.81 -7.59
N SER A 300 11.35 -12.57 -6.49
CA SER A 300 10.24 -11.62 -6.46
C SER A 300 10.62 -10.30 -5.82
N GLU A 301 11.57 -10.32 -4.85
CA GLU A 301 12.00 -9.15 -4.11
C GLU A 301 13.39 -9.36 -3.52
N ILE A 302 14.21 -8.30 -3.53
CA ILE A 302 15.42 -8.21 -2.71
C ILE A 302 15.36 -6.92 -1.92
N THR A 303 15.56 -7.00 -0.60
CA THR A 303 15.64 -5.83 0.27
C THR A 303 16.89 -5.91 1.16
N ILE A 304 17.61 -4.80 1.26
CA ILE A 304 18.70 -4.62 2.22
C ILE A 304 18.32 -3.48 3.17
N TRP A 305 18.29 -3.75 4.46
CA TRP A 305 18.20 -2.76 5.53
C TRP A 305 19.58 -2.57 6.13
N TYR A 306 20.02 -1.31 6.22
CA TYR A 306 21.35 -1.01 6.70
C TYR A 306 21.39 0.30 7.47
N PRO A 307 22.33 0.45 8.41
CA PRO A 307 22.58 1.75 9.04
C PRO A 307 23.20 2.70 7.99
N HIS A 308 22.58 3.85 7.83
CA HIS A 308 22.91 4.88 6.84
C HIS A 308 23.36 6.14 7.57
N THR A 309 24.37 6.83 7.07
CA THR A 309 24.78 8.14 7.60
C THR A 309 23.69 9.18 7.29
N PHE A 310 23.84 10.38 7.86
CA PHE A 310 22.94 11.49 7.55
C PHE A 310 23.39 12.33 6.33
N ASP A 311 24.14 11.76 5.42
CA ASP A 311 24.43 12.33 4.11
C ASP A 311 23.42 11.78 3.08
N PHE A 312 22.49 12.63 2.62
CA PHE A 312 21.40 12.22 1.73
C PHE A 312 21.76 12.24 0.23
N ASN A 313 23.06 12.36 -0.09
CA ASN A 313 23.61 12.14 -1.44
C ASN A 313 22.97 12.98 -2.57
N GLY A 314 22.38 14.11 -2.23
CA GLY A 314 21.70 14.98 -3.20
C GLY A 314 20.26 14.57 -3.53
N ASP A 315 19.71 13.59 -2.85
CA ASP A 315 18.33 13.18 -3.03
C ASP A 315 17.35 14.29 -2.62
N SER A 316 16.27 14.46 -3.37
CA SER A 316 15.24 15.45 -3.06
C SER A 316 14.20 14.94 -2.05
N THR A 317 14.16 13.64 -1.83
CA THR A 317 13.29 12.97 -0.86
C THR A 317 14.01 11.75 -0.30
N PHE A 318 13.83 11.49 0.98
CA PHE A 318 14.42 10.30 1.61
C PHE A 318 13.51 9.75 2.70
N THR A 319 13.30 8.43 2.68
CA THR A 319 12.55 7.71 3.72
C THR A 319 13.53 6.90 4.56
N PHE A 320 13.47 7.07 5.88
CA PHE A 320 14.42 6.42 6.80
C PHE A 320 13.80 6.18 8.17
N GLY A 321 14.40 5.28 8.93
CA GLY A 321 14.02 4.99 10.31
C GLY A 321 15.00 5.60 11.32
N ILE A 322 14.49 6.23 12.39
CA ILE A 322 15.31 6.69 13.51
C ILE A 322 15.11 5.74 14.68
N PRO A 323 16.19 5.12 15.20
CA PRO A 323 16.09 4.28 16.39
C PRO A 323 15.46 5.04 17.57
N PHE A 324 14.71 4.33 18.39
CA PHE A 324 14.17 4.90 19.64
C PHE A 324 15.31 5.41 20.53
N ASN A 325 15.25 6.67 20.93
CA ASN A 325 16.25 7.27 21.79
C ASN A 325 15.93 7.02 23.27
N THR A 326 16.67 6.09 23.88
CA THR A 326 16.49 5.74 25.32
C THR A 326 17.02 6.80 26.27
N GLN A 327 17.81 7.75 25.81
CA GLN A 327 18.47 8.77 26.63
C GLN A 327 17.68 10.08 26.66
N SER A 328 16.75 10.26 25.71
CA SER A 328 16.00 11.50 25.57
C SER A 328 14.63 11.23 24.91
N ASN A 329 13.71 12.16 25.07
CA ASN A 329 12.39 12.10 24.43
C ASN A 329 12.40 12.52 22.96
N LYS A 330 13.54 13.02 22.44
CA LYS A 330 13.74 13.39 21.04
C LYS A 330 15.13 12.96 20.56
N SER A 331 15.25 12.72 19.29
CA SER A 331 16.50 12.51 18.57
C SER A 331 16.87 13.76 17.78
N ARG A 332 18.10 14.25 17.94
CA ARG A 332 18.66 15.30 17.10
C ARG A 332 19.29 14.68 15.86
N LEU A 333 18.90 15.15 14.69
CA LEU A 333 19.51 14.79 13.43
C LEU A 333 20.27 15.99 12.90
N ASP A 334 21.56 15.79 12.62
CA ASP A 334 22.41 16.71 11.86
C ASP A 334 22.68 16.04 10.51
N PHE A 335 22.14 16.57 9.42
CA PHE A 335 22.20 15.94 8.10
C PHE A 335 22.78 16.88 7.04
N SER A 336 23.24 16.30 5.92
CA SER A 336 23.83 17.04 4.81
C SER A 336 23.34 16.54 3.45
N ASN A 337 23.62 17.34 2.42
CA ASN A 337 23.43 16.99 1.01
C ASN A 337 21.99 16.56 0.66
N LEU A 338 20.97 17.13 1.31
CA LEU A 338 19.61 17.04 0.78
C LEU A 338 19.50 18.09 -0.33
N ASN A 339 19.09 17.70 -1.49
CA ASN A 339 18.96 18.44 -2.76
C ASN A 339 19.45 19.92 -2.77
N GLN A 340 20.18 20.32 -3.79
CA GLN A 340 20.76 21.65 -3.92
C GLN A 340 19.75 22.76 -4.32
N ALA A 341 18.55 22.41 -4.72
CA ALA A 341 17.51 23.35 -5.12
C ALA A 341 16.75 23.86 -3.90
N VAL A 342 17.27 24.85 -3.34
CA VAL A 342 16.87 25.80 -2.32
C VAL A 342 15.38 25.93 -2.04
N SER A 343 14.84 25.09 -1.17
CA SER A 343 13.69 25.48 -0.37
C SER A 343 13.84 24.85 1.03
N ASN A 344 13.01 25.29 1.96
CA ASN A 344 13.08 24.74 3.30
C ASN A 344 12.54 23.31 3.31
N PRO A 345 13.38 22.28 3.50
CA PRO A 345 12.90 20.94 3.60
C PRO A 345 11.97 20.78 4.82
N ILE A 346 11.06 19.83 4.71
CA ILE A 346 10.14 19.48 5.79
C ILE A 346 10.34 18.00 6.10
N LEU A 347 10.36 17.65 7.37
CA LEU A 347 10.42 16.28 7.81
C LEU A 347 9.05 15.87 8.35
N TYR A 348 8.59 14.70 7.92
CA TYR A 348 7.37 14.08 8.41
C TYR A 348 7.72 12.81 9.19
N VAL A 349 7.10 12.60 10.35
CA VAL A 349 7.10 11.33 11.06
C VAL A 349 5.80 10.62 10.71
N LEU A 350 5.90 9.44 10.11
CA LEU A 350 4.78 8.75 9.47
C LEU A 350 4.06 7.75 10.37
N ASN A 351 4.76 7.17 11.34
CA ASN A 351 4.18 6.23 12.30
C ASN A 351 3.68 6.96 13.55
N ASP A 352 2.87 6.30 14.35
CA ASP A 352 2.10 6.89 15.43
C ASP A 352 1.09 7.95 14.94
N GLN A 353 1.25 9.15 15.49
CA GLN A 353 0.54 10.31 15.04
C GLN A 353 1.40 11.06 14.03
N LEU A 354 0.89 11.23 12.80
CA LEU A 354 1.62 11.93 11.74
C LEU A 354 2.04 13.33 12.19
N LYS A 355 3.35 13.61 12.15
CA LYS A 355 3.91 14.90 12.57
C LYS A 355 4.60 15.58 11.40
N ARG A 356 4.42 16.89 11.31
CA ARG A 356 5.11 17.78 10.37
C ARG A 356 6.12 18.61 11.17
N ILE A 357 7.42 18.45 10.87
CA ILE A 357 8.49 19.00 11.67
C ILE A 357 9.26 20.04 10.86
N LYS A 358 9.44 21.22 11.45
CA LYS A 358 10.26 22.27 10.88
C LYS A 358 11.73 21.88 10.92
N VAL A 359 12.38 21.92 9.77
CA VAL A 359 13.83 21.72 9.62
C VAL A 359 14.54 23.09 9.56
N ILE A 360 15.65 23.22 10.24
CA ILE A 360 16.56 24.35 10.02
C ILE A 360 17.60 23.90 9.00
N TYR A 361 17.63 24.54 7.84
CA TYR A 361 18.48 24.16 6.72
C TYR A 361 19.28 25.37 6.21
N ASN A 362 20.59 25.20 6.10
CA ASN A 362 21.46 26.24 5.60
C ASN A 362 22.73 25.62 4.97
N ASN A 363 23.11 26.10 3.77
CA ASN A 363 24.32 25.65 3.06
C ASN A 363 24.46 24.14 2.97
N LEU A 364 23.41 23.45 2.52
CA LEU A 364 23.32 21.98 2.38
C LEU A 364 23.37 21.20 3.70
N ASN A 365 23.35 21.85 4.86
CA ASN A 365 23.27 21.21 6.16
C ASN A 365 21.95 21.50 6.84
N GLY A 366 21.38 20.48 7.46
CA GLY A 366 20.13 20.58 8.16
C GLY A 366 20.18 20.05 9.58
N GLN A 367 19.33 20.62 10.43
CA GLN A 367 19.11 20.17 11.79
C GLN A 367 17.62 20.03 12.06
N VAL A 368 17.26 18.96 12.75
CA VAL A 368 15.87 18.70 13.13
C VAL A 368 15.81 17.88 14.43
N LEU A 369 14.76 18.10 15.22
CA LEU A 369 14.45 17.30 16.41
C LEU A 369 13.25 16.40 16.11
N VAL A 370 13.47 15.09 16.14
CA VAL A 370 12.45 14.07 15.91
C VAL A 370 11.99 13.52 17.26
N PRO A 371 10.71 13.67 17.62
CA PRO A 371 10.17 13.04 18.83
C PRO A 371 10.23 11.51 18.73
N ASN A 372 10.48 10.86 19.87
CA ASN A 372 10.36 9.42 19.95
C ASN A 372 8.95 8.94 19.61
N SER A 373 8.86 7.73 19.07
CA SER A 373 7.60 7.01 18.92
C SER A 373 6.99 6.67 20.29
N SER A 374 5.67 6.73 20.42
CA SER A 374 4.97 6.50 21.70
C SER A 374 5.04 5.05 22.18
N ASN A 375 5.21 4.11 21.26
CA ASN A 375 5.26 2.66 21.53
C ASN A 375 6.69 2.11 21.68
N GLY A 376 7.72 2.97 21.66
CA GLY A 376 9.12 2.55 21.81
C GLY A 376 9.78 2.01 20.55
N ASP A 377 9.09 2.04 19.41
CA ASP A 377 9.61 1.62 18.12
C ASP A 377 10.45 2.72 17.46
N SER A 378 11.13 2.39 16.37
CA SER A 378 11.80 3.38 15.54
C SER A 378 10.78 4.35 14.92
N SER A 379 11.12 5.64 14.87
CA SER A 379 10.34 6.64 14.15
C SER A 379 10.59 6.49 12.64
N VAL A 380 9.53 6.30 11.85
CA VAL A 380 9.61 6.29 10.38
C VAL A 380 9.51 7.71 9.88
N CYS A 381 10.55 8.19 9.24
CA CYS A 381 10.69 9.57 8.78
C CYS A 381 10.67 9.66 7.25
N PHE A 382 10.04 10.71 6.74
CA PHE A 382 10.09 11.11 5.35
C PHE A 382 10.51 12.57 5.28
N ILE A 383 11.68 12.84 4.69
CA ILE A 383 12.14 14.21 4.44
C ILE A 383 11.95 14.55 2.97
N VAL A 384 11.52 15.77 2.70
CA VAL A 384 11.22 16.23 1.35
C VAL A 384 11.47 17.72 1.23
N ASP A 385 12.02 18.14 0.10
CA ASP A 385 12.04 19.53 -0.34
C ASP A 385 10.64 19.93 -0.84
N SER A 386 10.17 21.12 -0.48
CA SER A 386 8.82 21.58 -0.84
C SER A 386 8.59 21.71 -2.36
N THR A 387 9.64 21.79 -3.18
CA THR A 387 9.54 21.76 -4.65
C THR A 387 9.20 20.36 -5.18
N ASN A 388 9.32 19.32 -4.36
CA ASN A 388 9.05 17.93 -4.72
C ASN A 388 7.72 17.41 -4.17
N PHE A 389 6.83 18.31 -3.70
CA PHE A 389 5.46 17.93 -3.40
C PHE A 389 4.72 17.53 -4.68
N ILE A 390 3.87 16.52 -4.55
CA ILE A 390 3.11 16.01 -5.68
C ILE A 390 1.82 16.84 -5.79
N SER A 391 1.72 17.67 -6.81
CA SER A 391 0.52 18.50 -7.03
C SER A 391 -0.65 17.65 -7.51
N ILE A 392 -1.82 17.87 -6.91
CA ILE A 392 -3.09 17.32 -7.33
C ILE A 392 -3.79 18.37 -8.20
N ASN A 393 -3.88 18.08 -9.50
CA ASN A 393 -4.42 19.04 -10.47
C ASN A 393 -5.89 18.78 -10.83
N GLN A 394 -6.47 17.67 -10.35
CA GLN A 394 -7.83 17.27 -10.68
C GLN A 394 -8.49 16.52 -9.54
N LEU A 395 -9.73 16.88 -9.26
CA LEU A 395 -10.66 16.18 -8.40
C LEU A 395 -11.87 15.75 -9.23
N ASN A 396 -12.38 14.54 -8.98
CA ASN A 396 -13.57 14.04 -9.66
C ASN A 396 -14.62 13.62 -8.62
N PRO A 397 -15.85 14.14 -8.71
CA PRO A 397 -16.90 13.73 -7.79
C PRO A 397 -17.24 12.24 -7.96
N ILE A 398 -17.56 11.56 -6.88
CA ILE A 398 -18.15 10.21 -6.93
C ILE A 398 -19.49 10.29 -7.67
N ASN A 399 -19.74 9.33 -8.57
CA ASN A 399 -21.00 9.20 -9.33
C ASN A 399 -21.48 10.51 -10.00
N GLY A 400 -20.56 11.42 -10.30
CA GLY A 400 -20.86 12.74 -10.89
C GLY A 400 -21.49 13.74 -9.91
N THR A 401 -22.02 13.32 -8.79
CA THR A 401 -22.69 14.15 -7.76
C THR A 401 -21.88 14.32 -6.49
N GLY A 402 -20.89 13.48 -6.28
CA GLY A 402 -20.10 13.37 -5.05
C GLY A 402 -20.64 12.32 -4.06
N TYR A 403 -21.88 11.87 -4.19
CA TYR A 403 -22.46 10.94 -3.24
C TYR A 403 -22.23 9.49 -3.63
N PHE A 404 -21.82 8.69 -2.63
CA PHE A 404 -21.90 7.25 -2.72
C PHE A 404 -23.36 6.78 -2.62
N ARG A 405 -23.70 5.73 -3.36
CA ARG A 405 -24.97 5.04 -3.18
C ARG A 405 -24.87 4.19 -1.92
N ASP A 406 -25.82 4.33 -1.03
CA ASP A 406 -25.91 3.48 0.16
C ASP A 406 -26.43 2.09 -0.22
N LEU A 407 -25.48 1.17 -0.44
CA LEU A 407 -25.77 -0.22 -0.79
C LEU A 407 -26.13 -1.06 0.44
N ASN A 408 -25.73 -0.60 1.65
CA ASN A 408 -26.00 -1.32 2.89
C ASN A 408 -27.48 -1.28 3.26
N SER A 409 -28.16 -0.13 3.03
CA SER A 409 -29.54 0.11 3.43
C SER A 409 -30.59 -0.39 2.43
N MET A 410 -30.22 -1.07 1.35
CA MET A 410 -31.14 -1.43 0.27
C MET A 410 -32.21 -2.46 0.64
N ASN A 411 -32.01 -3.25 1.70
CA ASN A 411 -33.02 -4.18 2.27
C ASN A 411 -33.80 -5.03 1.23
N LEU A 412 -33.08 -5.61 0.26
CA LEU A 412 -33.67 -6.43 -0.79
C LEU A 412 -33.95 -7.86 -0.31
N ASN A 413 -34.96 -8.50 -0.86
CA ASN A 413 -35.29 -9.88 -0.55
C ASN A 413 -34.96 -10.79 -1.74
N GLU A 414 -34.16 -11.87 -1.46
CA GLU A 414 -33.75 -12.86 -2.47
C GLU A 414 -33.27 -12.20 -3.78
N ALA A 415 -32.47 -11.14 -3.62
CA ALA A 415 -32.12 -10.24 -4.71
C ALA A 415 -31.46 -10.94 -5.90
N TYR A 416 -31.77 -10.46 -7.09
CA TYR A 416 -31.00 -10.74 -8.31
C TYR A 416 -30.00 -9.62 -8.53
N VAL A 417 -28.75 -9.87 -8.16
CA VAL A 417 -27.65 -8.89 -8.26
C VAL A 417 -26.98 -8.96 -9.62
N ILE A 418 -26.95 -7.84 -10.32
CA ILE A 418 -26.25 -7.69 -11.61
C ILE A 418 -25.10 -6.71 -11.42
N ILE A 419 -23.87 -7.14 -11.72
CA ILE A 419 -22.68 -6.27 -11.70
C ILE A 419 -22.18 -6.12 -13.13
N SER A 420 -21.98 -4.88 -13.58
CA SER A 420 -21.53 -4.60 -14.94
C SER A 420 -20.55 -3.44 -14.99
N HIS A 421 -19.78 -3.37 -16.07
CA HIS A 421 -18.93 -2.22 -16.39
C HIS A 421 -19.75 -1.13 -17.07
N GLU A 422 -19.37 0.14 -16.89
CA GLU A 422 -20.05 1.32 -17.45
C GLU A 422 -20.44 1.15 -18.93
N LYS A 423 -19.52 0.65 -19.76
CA LYS A 423 -19.76 0.43 -21.21
C LYS A 423 -20.92 -0.54 -21.53
N LEU A 424 -21.31 -1.38 -20.57
CA LEU A 424 -22.35 -2.39 -20.73
C LEU A 424 -23.59 -2.08 -19.86
N MET A 425 -23.57 -0.96 -19.11
CA MET A 425 -24.66 -0.57 -18.21
C MET A 425 -26.04 -0.48 -18.89
N PRO A 426 -26.20 0.07 -20.11
CA PRO A 426 -27.52 0.07 -20.76
C PRO A 426 -28.10 -1.34 -20.90
N ALA A 427 -27.33 -2.29 -21.41
CA ALA A 427 -27.78 -3.68 -21.54
C ALA A 427 -28.00 -4.35 -20.17
N ALA A 428 -27.19 -4.02 -19.16
CA ALA A 428 -27.39 -4.54 -17.81
C ALA A 428 -28.69 -4.02 -17.17
N ILE A 429 -29.04 -2.76 -17.39
CA ILE A 429 -30.28 -2.14 -16.92
C ILE A 429 -31.48 -2.77 -17.62
N ASP A 430 -31.44 -2.95 -18.95
CA ASP A 430 -32.51 -3.59 -19.73
C ASP A 430 -32.77 -5.03 -19.23
N TYR A 431 -31.67 -5.77 -19.00
CA TYR A 431 -31.80 -7.12 -18.46
C TYR A 431 -32.29 -7.12 -17.00
N GLY A 432 -31.87 -6.17 -16.18
CA GLY A 432 -32.39 -5.98 -14.83
C GLY A 432 -33.86 -5.69 -14.81
N SER A 433 -34.34 -4.83 -15.71
CA SER A 433 -35.78 -4.54 -15.89
C SER A 433 -36.57 -5.77 -16.30
N TYR A 434 -36.04 -6.63 -17.17
CA TYR A 434 -36.64 -7.91 -17.50
C TYR A 434 -36.74 -8.84 -16.27
N ARG A 435 -35.69 -8.92 -15.46
CA ARG A 435 -35.70 -9.80 -14.27
C ARG A 435 -36.53 -9.27 -13.12
N SER A 436 -36.79 -7.96 -13.06
CA SER A 436 -37.54 -7.33 -11.96
C SER A 436 -39.00 -7.80 -11.84
N SER A 437 -39.54 -8.47 -12.87
CA SER A 437 -40.86 -9.12 -12.79
C SER A 437 -40.87 -10.37 -11.88
N GLN A 438 -39.72 -10.91 -11.54
CA GLN A 438 -39.57 -12.17 -10.79
C GLN A 438 -38.74 -12.02 -9.51
N TYR A 439 -37.87 -11.01 -9.40
CA TYR A 439 -36.91 -10.83 -8.32
C TYR A 439 -36.82 -9.37 -7.92
N ASP A 440 -36.44 -9.10 -6.69
CA ASP A 440 -35.87 -7.82 -6.30
C ASP A 440 -34.52 -7.66 -7.03
N THR A 441 -34.47 -6.80 -8.05
CA THR A 441 -33.32 -6.71 -8.94
C THR A 441 -32.52 -5.44 -8.66
N VAL A 442 -31.18 -5.58 -8.55
CA VAL A 442 -30.28 -4.46 -8.44
C VAL A 442 -29.17 -4.54 -9.49
N VAL A 443 -28.95 -3.43 -10.18
CA VAL A 443 -27.86 -3.27 -11.16
C VAL A 443 -26.83 -2.31 -10.60
N ILE A 444 -25.57 -2.73 -10.61
CA ILE A 444 -24.46 -2.01 -9.99
C ILE A 444 -23.32 -1.86 -11.00
N ASN A 445 -22.77 -0.64 -11.09
CA ASN A 445 -21.53 -0.40 -11.79
C ASN A 445 -20.35 -0.93 -10.96
N ILE A 446 -19.51 -1.75 -11.56
CA ILE A 446 -18.33 -2.31 -10.87
C ILE A 446 -17.39 -1.24 -10.31
N GLU A 447 -17.29 -0.05 -10.93
CA GLU A 447 -16.49 1.04 -10.39
C GLU A 447 -16.96 1.48 -9.00
N GLU A 448 -18.27 1.49 -8.77
CA GLU A 448 -18.84 1.81 -7.46
C GLU A 448 -18.35 0.85 -6.39
N LEU A 449 -18.21 -0.44 -6.72
CA LEU A 449 -17.68 -1.45 -5.82
C LEU A 449 -16.17 -1.28 -5.58
N TYR A 450 -15.39 -0.89 -6.61
CA TYR A 450 -13.96 -0.59 -6.42
C TYR A 450 -13.76 0.53 -5.40
N HIS A 451 -14.62 1.53 -5.41
CA HIS A 451 -14.54 2.66 -4.48
C HIS A 451 -14.99 2.30 -3.07
N GLN A 452 -16.10 1.57 -2.94
CA GLN A 452 -16.67 1.26 -1.62
C GLN A 452 -15.99 0.07 -0.95
N PHE A 453 -15.75 -1.02 -1.68
CA PHE A 453 -15.34 -2.32 -1.12
C PHE A 453 -13.94 -2.77 -1.54
N GLY A 454 -13.33 -2.11 -2.52
CA GLY A 454 -12.01 -2.43 -3.06
C GLY A 454 -10.91 -1.45 -2.65
N GLY A 455 -11.12 -0.65 -1.58
CA GLY A 455 -10.15 0.32 -1.10
C GLY A 455 -9.76 1.39 -2.11
N GLY A 456 -10.59 1.64 -3.15
CA GLY A 456 -10.29 2.56 -4.25
C GLY A 456 -9.30 2.00 -5.29
N ILE A 457 -9.07 0.69 -5.30
CA ILE A 457 -8.18 0.00 -6.24
C ILE A 457 -9.00 -0.59 -7.37
N TYR A 458 -8.79 -0.13 -8.59
CA TYR A 458 -9.49 -0.66 -9.75
C TYR A 458 -9.03 -2.08 -10.08
N LEU A 459 -9.97 -2.89 -10.56
CA LEU A 459 -9.80 -4.29 -10.96
C LEU A 459 -9.50 -5.24 -9.79
N HIS A 460 -9.59 -4.77 -8.54
CA HIS A 460 -9.38 -5.63 -7.38
C HIS A 460 -10.60 -6.52 -7.13
N PRO A 461 -10.48 -7.86 -7.21
CA PRO A 461 -11.63 -8.77 -7.11
C PRO A 461 -12.28 -8.80 -5.71
N LEU A 462 -11.53 -8.39 -4.68
CA LEU A 462 -12.03 -8.28 -3.32
C LEU A 462 -13.25 -7.35 -3.23
N SER A 463 -13.38 -6.37 -4.13
CA SER A 463 -14.52 -5.46 -4.18
C SER A 463 -15.85 -6.20 -4.35
N ILE A 464 -15.89 -7.21 -5.23
CA ILE A 464 -17.09 -8.04 -5.42
C ILE A 464 -17.28 -8.96 -4.22
N LYS A 465 -16.23 -9.61 -3.74
CA LYS A 465 -16.29 -10.53 -2.60
C LYS A 465 -16.81 -9.83 -1.32
N ARG A 466 -16.27 -8.65 -1.00
CA ARG A 466 -16.70 -7.87 0.17
C ARG A 466 -18.12 -7.33 0.01
N PHE A 467 -18.48 -6.86 -1.18
CA PHE A 467 -19.84 -6.43 -1.47
C PHE A 467 -20.86 -7.56 -1.25
N ILE A 468 -20.62 -8.75 -1.85
CA ILE A 468 -21.53 -9.89 -1.64
C ILE A 468 -21.58 -10.30 -0.17
N LYS A 469 -20.43 -10.29 0.52
CA LYS A 469 -20.43 -10.55 1.97
C LYS A 469 -21.29 -9.53 2.72
N MET A 470 -21.14 -8.24 2.45
CA MET A 470 -21.98 -7.18 3.04
C MET A 470 -23.47 -7.45 2.79
N THR A 471 -23.87 -7.83 1.57
CA THR A 471 -25.28 -8.14 1.29
C THR A 471 -25.80 -9.33 2.09
N MET A 472 -24.95 -10.31 2.37
CA MET A 472 -25.30 -11.46 3.21
C MET A 472 -25.42 -11.11 4.69
N ASP A 473 -24.67 -10.09 5.15
CA ASP A 473 -24.65 -9.66 6.54
C ASP A 473 -25.74 -8.61 6.85
N GLU A 474 -26.04 -7.71 5.88
CA GLU A 474 -26.85 -6.50 6.14
C GLU A 474 -28.25 -6.55 5.51
N TRP A 475 -28.44 -7.27 4.36
CA TRP A 475 -29.74 -7.33 3.73
C TRP A 475 -30.69 -8.32 4.42
N ASN A 476 -31.99 -8.11 4.27
CA ASN A 476 -33.02 -8.95 4.90
C ASN A 476 -32.87 -10.44 4.62
N THR A 477 -32.51 -10.78 3.38
CA THR A 477 -32.19 -12.14 2.94
C THR A 477 -30.99 -12.14 2.02
N TRP A 478 -30.32 -13.27 1.92
CA TRP A 478 -29.20 -13.42 1.00
C TRP A 478 -29.64 -13.25 -0.45
N PRO A 479 -28.79 -12.65 -1.32
CA PRO A 479 -29.05 -12.64 -2.75
C PRO A 479 -29.24 -14.06 -3.28
N SER A 480 -30.26 -14.25 -4.10
CA SER A 480 -30.51 -15.55 -4.74
C SER A 480 -29.62 -15.77 -5.97
N HIS A 481 -29.24 -14.68 -6.65
CA HIS A 481 -28.45 -14.73 -7.87
C HIS A 481 -27.42 -13.61 -7.92
N LEU A 482 -26.25 -13.95 -8.47
CA LEU A 482 -25.23 -13.01 -8.88
C LEU A 482 -24.92 -13.18 -10.37
N PHE A 483 -25.11 -12.14 -11.16
CA PHE A 483 -24.84 -12.14 -12.58
C PHE A 483 -23.82 -11.08 -12.95
N LEU A 484 -22.66 -11.51 -13.47
CA LEU A 484 -21.58 -10.64 -13.91
C LEU A 484 -21.67 -10.43 -15.43
N ILE A 485 -21.92 -9.19 -15.86
CA ILE A 485 -22.00 -8.82 -17.28
C ILE A 485 -20.69 -8.15 -17.68
N GLY A 486 -19.86 -8.87 -18.42
CA GLY A 486 -18.55 -8.43 -18.88
C GLY A 486 -17.61 -9.58 -19.17
N LYS A 487 -16.36 -9.24 -19.48
CA LYS A 487 -15.27 -10.21 -19.63
C LYS A 487 -14.27 -10.04 -18.49
N SER A 488 -13.89 -11.14 -17.89
CA SER A 488 -12.71 -11.18 -17.03
C SER A 488 -11.43 -11.26 -17.88
N ILE A 489 -10.35 -10.69 -17.37
CA ILE A 489 -9.01 -10.79 -17.95
C ILE A 489 -8.12 -11.43 -16.88
N SER A 490 -7.34 -12.46 -17.25
CA SER A 490 -6.36 -13.01 -16.32
C SER A 490 -5.33 -11.94 -15.93
N ILE A 491 -4.91 -11.91 -14.68
CA ILE A 491 -3.99 -10.91 -14.16
C ILE A 491 -2.69 -10.88 -14.97
N ALA A 492 -2.15 -12.04 -15.33
CA ALA A 492 -0.97 -12.16 -16.18
C ALA A 492 -1.07 -11.42 -17.52
N LYS A 493 -2.28 -11.23 -18.05
CA LYS A 493 -2.55 -10.51 -19.31
C LYS A 493 -3.04 -9.08 -19.09
N GLN A 494 -3.37 -8.71 -17.88
CA GLN A 494 -3.95 -7.40 -17.56
C GLN A 494 -3.04 -6.25 -17.99
N GLY A 495 -1.73 -6.35 -17.73
CA GLY A 495 -0.74 -5.33 -18.10
C GLY A 495 -0.68 -5.01 -19.59
N ALA A 496 -1.12 -5.93 -20.46
CA ALA A 496 -1.21 -5.69 -21.91
C ALA A 496 -2.42 -4.86 -22.33
N PHE A 497 -3.47 -4.80 -21.49
CA PHE A 497 -4.75 -4.15 -21.80
C PHE A 497 -5.04 -2.94 -20.92
N THR A 498 -4.42 -2.86 -19.76
CA THR A 498 -4.67 -1.80 -18.77
C THR A 498 -3.34 -1.29 -18.26
N PRO A 499 -2.97 -0.02 -18.55
CA PRO A 499 -1.77 0.57 -17.99
C PRO A 499 -1.82 0.53 -16.45
N ARG A 500 -0.75 0.07 -15.81
CA ARG A 500 -0.68 -0.02 -14.35
C ARG A 500 -0.53 1.35 -13.68
N THR A 501 0.09 2.28 -14.38
CA THR A 501 0.40 3.64 -13.90
C THR A 501 -0.03 4.68 -14.93
N GLN A 502 -1.31 5.07 -14.93
CA GLN A 502 -1.70 6.28 -15.65
C GLN A 502 -2.88 6.98 -14.98
N PRO A 503 -2.67 8.19 -14.43
CA PRO A 503 -3.78 9.01 -13.95
C PRO A 503 -4.62 9.62 -15.07
N SER A 504 -4.11 9.64 -16.31
CA SER A 504 -4.72 10.36 -17.44
C SER A 504 -5.64 9.54 -18.34
N THR A 505 -5.73 8.22 -18.19
CA THR A 505 -6.54 7.37 -19.08
C THR A 505 -7.85 6.88 -18.48
N TYR A 506 -8.15 7.28 -17.24
CA TYR A 506 -9.46 7.04 -16.62
C TYR A 506 -10.28 8.34 -16.59
N GLN A 507 -10.49 8.92 -17.77
CA GLN A 507 -11.51 9.94 -17.99
C GLN A 507 -12.86 9.30 -18.24
#